data_09f16db2266a23ef462904c76e11d7fe
#
_entry.id   09f16db2266a23ef462904c76e11d7fe
#
_cell.length_a   1.000
_cell.length_b   1.000
_cell.length_c   1.000
_cell.angle_alpha   90.00
_cell.angle_beta   90.00
_cell.angle_gamma   90.00
#
_symmetry.space_group_name_H-M   'P 1'
#
loop_
_entity.id
_entity.type
_entity.pdbx_description
1 polymer ?
#
loop_
_entity_poly.entity_id
_entity_poly.type
_entity_poly.pdbx_seq_one_letter_code
_entity_poly.pdbx_strand_id
1 'polypeptide(L)'
;MSWIIQKIRSRLYDQNKNWICVICGATGTGKSYSALRLAQMIDPTFTIDRCCFSAEEFLKLLNSGTLRTGNVIILDEAGVGLPARQWYDICNKSINYVLQTFRRENIALIMTTPALSFIDIQARILSHCYIDTQKIDREKKRVLVKIKEVQFNPQMGKIYYKYYRKGKQVLNHTSIEKPSLEMIKSYEAKKKQFSKSLYVQAMENVREMTPKPKMSIEKIVEEILKNPKPYLRTVKHKAVVRLQPITLDYGVGDSIASRIKYTLEKNYKKELDEALEISPSIP
;
A
#
# COMPACT_ATOMS: atom_id res chain seq x y z
N MET A 1 -31.70 9.20 -0.93
CA MET A 1 -30.39 9.21 -1.57
C MET A 1 -30.32 10.12 -2.83
N SER A 2 -31.35 10.13 -3.71
CA SER A 2 -31.32 10.88 -4.99
C SER A 2 -30.91 12.36 -4.88
N TRP A 3 -31.44 13.11 -3.91
CA TRP A 3 -31.11 14.52 -3.73
C TRP A 3 -29.64 14.76 -3.30
N ILE A 4 -29.02 13.81 -2.56
CA ILE A 4 -27.58 13.89 -2.24
C ILE A 4 -26.76 13.72 -3.51
N ILE A 5 -27.16 12.78 -4.38
CA ILE A 5 -26.50 12.58 -5.67
C ILE A 5 -26.61 13.83 -6.55
N GLN A 6 -27.78 14.48 -6.56
CA GLN A 6 -27.96 15.76 -7.26
C GLN A 6 -27.03 16.85 -6.70
N LYS A 7 -26.91 16.96 -5.37
CA LYS A 7 -25.98 17.91 -4.72
C LYS A 7 -24.53 17.62 -5.10
N ILE A 8 -24.13 16.34 -5.18
CA ILE A 8 -22.78 15.95 -5.59
C ILE A 8 -22.54 16.30 -7.06
N ARG A 9 -23.48 15.98 -7.94
CA ARG A 9 -23.38 16.33 -9.37
C ARG A 9 -23.32 17.84 -9.59
N SER A 10 -24.17 18.61 -8.93
CA SER A 10 -24.13 20.07 -9.00
C SER A 10 -22.76 20.62 -8.56
N ARG A 11 -22.16 20.02 -7.52
CA ARG A 11 -20.81 20.40 -7.09
C ARG A 11 -19.74 20.14 -8.17
N LEU A 12 -19.83 18.99 -8.86
CA LEU A 12 -18.87 18.60 -9.89
C LEU A 12 -19.04 19.42 -11.19
N TYR A 13 -20.28 19.60 -11.66
CA TYR A 13 -20.57 20.19 -12.97
C TYR A 13 -20.87 21.69 -12.92
N ASP A 14 -21.68 22.14 -11.94
CA ASP A 14 -22.14 23.54 -11.90
C ASP A 14 -21.14 24.43 -11.15
N GLN A 15 -20.57 23.90 -10.06
CA GLN A 15 -19.63 24.64 -9.22
C GLN A 15 -18.15 24.42 -9.60
N ASN A 16 -17.86 23.55 -10.55
CA ASN A 16 -16.49 23.20 -10.95
C ASN A 16 -15.60 22.83 -9.75
N LYS A 17 -16.07 21.93 -8.88
CA LYS A 17 -15.36 21.51 -7.67
C LYS A 17 -15.28 20.00 -7.60
N ASN A 18 -14.15 19.48 -7.13
CA ASN A 18 -14.01 18.07 -6.80
C ASN A 18 -14.94 17.65 -5.64
N TRP A 19 -15.13 16.35 -5.48
CA TRP A 19 -15.85 15.79 -4.34
C TRP A 19 -15.10 14.57 -3.81
N ILE A 20 -14.86 14.52 -2.49
CA ILE A 20 -14.09 13.48 -1.82
C ILE A 20 -14.96 12.88 -0.72
N CYS A 21 -15.09 11.56 -0.72
CA CYS A 21 -15.87 10.80 0.25
C CYS A 21 -15.03 9.71 0.90
N VAL A 22 -15.19 9.55 2.20
CA VAL A 22 -14.61 8.43 2.95
C VAL A 22 -15.73 7.52 3.43
N ILE A 23 -15.68 6.23 3.09
CA ILE A 23 -16.60 5.19 3.55
C ILE A 23 -15.88 4.32 4.58
N CYS A 24 -16.36 4.35 5.81
CA CYS A 24 -15.81 3.57 6.92
C CYS A 24 -16.78 2.48 7.38
N GLY A 25 -16.22 1.50 8.10
CA GLY A 25 -16.97 0.44 8.77
C GLY A 25 -16.14 -0.82 8.94
N ALA A 26 -16.57 -1.73 9.79
CA ALA A 26 -15.90 -3.00 10.04
C ALA A 26 -15.80 -3.86 8.77
N THR A 27 -14.94 -4.87 8.78
CA THR A 27 -14.84 -5.83 7.68
C THR A 27 -16.19 -6.53 7.47
N GLY A 28 -16.60 -6.67 6.21
CA GLY A 28 -17.86 -7.34 5.87
C GLY A 28 -19.12 -6.49 6.02
N THR A 29 -19.02 -5.17 6.32
CA THR A 29 -20.19 -4.28 6.44
C THR A 29 -20.70 -3.71 5.11
N GLY A 30 -20.06 -4.06 3.97
CA GLY A 30 -20.50 -3.65 2.65
C GLY A 30 -19.91 -2.34 2.13
N LYS A 31 -18.77 -1.88 2.66
CA LYS A 31 -18.06 -0.66 2.23
C LYS A 31 -17.81 -0.60 0.73
N SER A 32 -17.11 -1.61 0.19
CA SER A 32 -16.71 -1.64 -1.23
C SER A 32 -17.94 -1.66 -2.16
N TYR A 33 -18.96 -2.45 -1.83
CA TYR A 33 -20.20 -2.46 -2.63
C TYR A 33 -20.97 -1.14 -2.51
N SER A 34 -20.93 -0.48 -1.35
CA SER A 34 -21.50 0.85 -1.20
C SER A 34 -20.75 1.89 -2.06
N ALA A 35 -19.41 1.78 -2.13
CA ALA A 35 -18.58 2.64 -2.97
C ALA A 35 -18.91 2.44 -4.46
N LEU A 36 -18.97 1.19 -4.93
CA LEU A 36 -19.32 0.85 -6.32
C LEU A 36 -20.71 1.39 -6.70
N ARG A 37 -21.73 1.15 -5.85
CA ARG A 37 -23.07 1.65 -6.11
C ARG A 37 -23.14 3.16 -6.14
N LEU A 38 -22.48 3.82 -5.20
CA LEU A 38 -22.39 5.27 -5.15
C LEU A 38 -21.71 5.84 -6.39
N ALA A 39 -20.62 5.21 -6.83
CA ALA A 39 -19.93 5.58 -8.07
C ALA A 39 -20.85 5.49 -9.29
N GLN A 40 -21.57 4.38 -9.48
CA GLN A 40 -22.55 4.23 -10.56
C GLN A 40 -23.68 5.28 -10.50
N MET A 41 -24.09 5.69 -9.29
CA MET A 41 -25.13 6.71 -9.11
C MET A 41 -24.63 8.12 -9.43
N ILE A 42 -23.39 8.44 -9.14
CA ILE A 42 -22.78 9.74 -9.42
C ILE A 42 -22.39 9.82 -10.90
N ASP A 43 -21.73 8.80 -11.41
CA ASP A 43 -21.17 8.71 -12.75
C ASP A 43 -21.72 7.48 -13.50
N PRO A 44 -22.69 7.66 -14.41
CA PRO A 44 -23.23 6.56 -15.20
C PRO A 44 -22.23 5.87 -16.10
N THR A 45 -21.08 6.51 -16.39
CA THR A 45 -19.99 5.96 -17.21
C THR A 45 -18.95 5.22 -16.39
N PHE A 46 -19.19 5.03 -15.08
CA PHE A 46 -18.24 4.37 -14.18
C PHE A 46 -17.98 2.92 -14.60
N THR A 47 -16.70 2.59 -14.79
CA THR A 47 -16.22 1.24 -15.06
C THR A 47 -15.28 0.78 -13.95
N ILE A 48 -15.06 -0.54 -13.86
CA ILE A 48 -14.20 -1.14 -12.83
C ILE A 48 -12.72 -0.70 -12.96
N ASP A 49 -12.29 -0.22 -14.12
CA ASP A 49 -10.92 0.27 -14.33
C ASP A 49 -10.63 1.48 -13.45
N ARG A 50 -11.65 2.23 -13.05
CA ARG A 50 -11.54 3.35 -12.12
C ARG A 50 -11.69 2.96 -10.64
N CYS A 51 -11.64 1.66 -10.33
CA CYS A 51 -11.53 1.14 -8.97
C CYS A 51 -10.10 0.68 -8.73
N CYS A 52 -9.34 1.44 -7.95
CA CYS A 52 -7.92 1.22 -7.62
C CYS A 52 -7.80 0.54 -6.26
N PHE A 53 -6.87 -0.41 -6.15
CA PHE A 53 -6.53 -1.09 -4.90
C PHE A 53 -5.17 -0.65 -4.34
N SER A 54 -4.42 0.16 -5.10
CA SER A 54 -3.14 0.71 -4.65
C SER A 54 -3.02 2.19 -5.01
N ALA A 55 -2.12 2.90 -4.30
CA ALA A 55 -1.78 4.27 -4.63
C ALA A 55 -1.14 4.39 -6.02
N GLU A 56 -0.38 3.39 -6.42
CA GLU A 56 0.26 3.34 -7.75
C GLU A 56 -0.79 3.29 -8.87
N GLU A 57 -1.80 2.40 -8.76
CA GLU A 57 -2.92 2.37 -9.71
C GLU A 57 -3.66 3.71 -9.77
N PHE A 58 -3.92 4.32 -8.60
CA PHE A 58 -4.57 5.60 -8.50
C PHE A 58 -3.78 6.72 -9.19
N LEU A 59 -2.47 6.82 -8.93
CA LEU A 59 -1.61 7.82 -9.56
C LEU A 59 -1.45 7.59 -11.07
N LYS A 60 -1.33 6.34 -11.53
CA LYS A 60 -1.33 5.99 -12.96
C LYS A 60 -2.62 6.43 -13.65
N LEU A 61 -3.77 6.19 -13.02
CA LEU A 61 -5.06 6.60 -13.55
C LEU A 61 -5.18 8.13 -13.66
N LEU A 62 -4.74 8.86 -12.65
CA LEU A 62 -4.74 10.33 -12.68
C LEU A 62 -3.84 10.89 -13.79
N ASN A 63 -2.69 10.27 -14.02
CA ASN A 63 -1.75 10.70 -15.06
C ASN A 63 -2.12 10.21 -16.47
N SER A 64 -3.15 9.39 -16.60
CA SER A 64 -3.53 8.78 -17.91
C SER A 64 -4.13 9.75 -18.92
N GLY A 65 -4.61 10.92 -18.48
CA GLY A 65 -5.33 11.88 -19.29
C GLY A 65 -6.72 11.41 -19.77
N THR A 66 -7.21 10.26 -19.27
CA THR A 66 -8.50 9.67 -19.68
C THR A 66 -9.68 10.17 -18.86
N LEU A 67 -9.42 10.81 -17.72
CA LEU A 67 -10.45 11.28 -16.81
C LEU A 67 -11.13 12.55 -17.32
N ARG A 68 -12.42 12.65 -17.08
CA ARG A 68 -13.25 13.80 -17.46
C ARG A 68 -14.03 14.30 -16.26
N THR A 69 -14.46 15.55 -16.30
CA THR A 69 -15.34 16.16 -15.31
C THR A 69 -16.51 15.22 -14.96
N GLY A 70 -16.73 15.02 -13.67
CA GLY A 70 -17.79 14.17 -13.16
C GLY A 70 -17.43 12.69 -13.03
N ASN A 71 -16.27 12.25 -13.54
CA ASN A 71 -15.84 10.87 -13.34
C ASN A 71 -15.60 10.56 -11.85
N VAL A 72 -15.88 9.33 -11.48
CA VAL A 72 -15.65 8.80 -10.14
C VAL A 72 -14.47 7.85 -10.16
N ILE A 73 -13.58 7.99 -9.17
CA ILE A 73 -12.51 7.04 -8.85
C ILE A 73 -12.81 6.44 -7.48
N ILE A 74 -12.61 5.14 -7.35
CA ILE A 74 -12.63 4.45 -6.07
C ILE A 74 -11.21 4.05 -5.71
N LEU A 75 -10.80 4.33 -4.46
CA LEU A 75 -9.61 3.78 -3.83
C LEU A 75 -10.09 2.83 -2.72
N ASP A 76 -10.13 1.54 -3.04
CA ASP A 76 -10.69 0.52 -2.15
C ASP A 76 -9.61 -0.07 -1.25
N GLU A 77 -9.96 -0.22 0.04
CA GLU A 77 -9.04 -0.73 1.06
C GLU A 77 -7.67 -0.03 1.04
N ALA A 78 -7.72 1.31 0.94
CA ALA A 78 -6.56 2.17 1.01
C ALA A 78 -5.70 1.81 2.26
N GLY A 79 -4.75 0.87 2.16
CA GLY A 79 -3.95 0.40 3.29
C GLY A 79 -3.51 -1.05 3.25
N VAL A 80 -3.90 -1.82 2.22
CA VAL A 80 -3.52 -3.24 2.11
C VAL A 80 -2.34 -3.37 1.15
N GLY A 81 -1.26 -4.05 1.59
CA GLY A 81 -0.16 -4.48 0.71
C GLY A 81 1.24 -3.96 1.01
N LEU A 82 1.39 -3.01 1.94
CA LEU A 82 2.70 -2.60 2.46
C LEU A 82 2.67 -2.61 4.00
N PRO A 83 3.82 -2.73 4.69
CA PRO A 83 3.88 -2.52 6.13
C PRO A 83 3.18 -1.21 6.45
N ALA A 84 2.21 -1.23 7.37
CA ALA A 84 1.28 -0.12 7.62
C ALA A 84 1.97 1.25 7.72
N ARG A 85 3.17 1.35 8.28
CA ARG A 85 3.95 2.58 8.38
C ARG A 85 4.47 3.09 7.04
N GLN A 86 5.04 2.23 6.18
CA GLN A 86 5.59 2.66 4.89
C GLN A 86 4.49 3.04 3.90
N TRP A 87 3.37 2.32 3.93
CA TRP A 87 2.22 2.66 3.12
C TRP A 87 1.63 4.01 3.51
N TYR A 88 1.52 4.30 4.82
CA TYR A 88 1.08 5.58 5.36
C TYR A 88 1.96 6.75 4.88
N ASP A 89 3.28 6.59 4.90
CA ASP A 89 4.18 7.69 4.57
C ASP A 89 4.20 8.02 3.06
N ILE A 90 4.24 7.02 2.20
CA ILE A 90 4.33 7.23 0.75
C ILE A 90 2.96 7.59 0.17
N CYS A 91 1.94 6.83 0.51
CA CYS A 91 0.60 7.05 -0.04
C CYS A 91 -0.05 8.29 0.53
N ASN A 92 0.06 8.55 1.83
CA ASN A 92 -0.51 9.76 2.41
C ASN A 92 0.17 11.01 1.86
N LYS A 93 1.49 11.07 1.73
CA LYS A 93 2.18 12.21 1.11
C LYS A 93 1.77 12.40 -0.35
N SER A 94 1.80 11.35 -1.14
CA SER A 94 1.43 11.41 -2.55
C SER A 94 -0.05 11.70 -2.75
N ILE A 95 -0.93 11.04 -2.00
CA ILE A 95 -2.38 11.29 -2.05
C ILE A 95 -2.69 12.69 -1.56
N ASN A 96 -2.08 13.15 -0.46
CA ASN A 96 -2.31 14.51 0.05
C ASN A 96 -1.88 15.57 -0.97
N TYR A 97 -0.73 15.41 -1.61
CA TYR A 97 -0.28 16.30 -2.68
C TYR A 97 -1.28 16.30 -3.85
N VAL A 98 -1.70 15.11 -4.29
CA VAL A 98 -2.69 14.96 -5.36
C VAL A 98 -4.03 15.56 -4.95
N LEU A 99 -4.52 15.32 -3.74
CA LEU A 99 -5.80 15.86 -3.27
C LEU A 99 -5.81 17.39 -3.20
N GLN A 100 -4.67 18.03 -2.93
CA GLN A 100 -4.52 19.48 -2.98
C GLN A 100 -4.59 20.01 -4.43
N THR A 101 -4.03 19.26 -5.40
CA THR A 101 -4.04 19.62 -6.82
C THR A 101 -5.28 19.15 -7.56
N PHE A 102 -5.98 18.14 -7.02
CA PHE A 102 -7.15 17.44 -7.57
C PHE A 102 -8.34 18.35 -7.91
N ARG A 103 -8.33 19.57 -7.36
CA ARG A 103 -9.39 20.57 -7.58
C ARG A 103 -9.58 20.95 -9.06
N ARG A 104 -8.54 20.81 -9.89
CA ARG A 104 -8.60 21.17 -11.32
C ARG A 104 -9.39 20.17 -12.16
N GLU A 105 -9.52 18.92 -11.69
CA GLU A 105 -10.06 17.81 -12.50
C GLU A 105 -11.58 17.66 -12.37
N ASN A 106 -12.22 18.32 -11.39
CA ASN A 106 -13.67 18.24 -11.12
C ASN A 106 -14.20 16.79 -11.10
N ILE A 107 -13.44 15.89 -10.52
CA ILE A 107 -13.78 14.46 -10.37
C ILE A 107 -14.15 14.13 -8.92
N ALA A 108 -14.78 12.97 -8.73
CA ALA A 108 -15.13 12.46 -7.42
C ALA A 108 -14.17 11.33 -7.01
N LEU A 109 -13.71 11.36 -5.76
CA LEU A 109 -12.93 10.28 -5.15
C LEU A 109 -13.72 9.65 -4.01
N ILE A 110 -13.83 8.34 -4.01
CA ILE A 110 -14.41 7.56 -2.92
C ILE A 110 -13.30 6.67 -2.34
N MET A 111 -12.97 6.86 -1.08
CA MET A 111 -12.00 6.03 -0.35
C MET A 111 -12.74 5.10 0.61
N THR A 112 -12.38 3.83 0.66
CA THR A 112 -12.89 2.90 1.67
C THR A 112 -11.82 2.56 2.68
N THR A 113 -12.19 2.44 3.95
CA THR A 113 -11.26 2.12 5.04
C THR A 113 -11.99 1.44 6.20
N PRO A 114 -11.32 0.58 6.97
CA PRO A 114 -11.93 0.01 8.18
C PRO A 114 -12.24 1.06 9.24
N ALA A 115 -11.38 2.05 9.42
CA ALA A 115 -11.54 3.12 10.41
C ALA A 115 -11.03 4.45 9.87
N LEU A 116 -11.62 5.55 10.32
CA LEU A 116 -11.22 6.89 9.90
C LEU A 116 -9.81 7.26 10.34
N SER A 117 -9.30 6.64 11.42
CA SER A 117 -7.92 6.80 11.90
C SER A 117 -6.86 6.33 10.88
N PHE A 118 -7.24 5.47 9.93
CA PHE A 118 -6.37 5.04 8.85
C PHE A 118 -6.24 6.06 7.71
N ILE A 119 -6.99 7.14 7.73
CA ILE A 119 -6.88 8.25 6.78
C ILE A 119 -6.14 9.41 7.46
N ASP A 120 -5.12 9.93 6.80
CA ASP A 120 -4.37 11.09 7.30
C ASP A 120 -5.27 12.30 7.57
N ILE A 121 -4.88 13.13 8.54
CA ILE A 121 -5.65 14.30 8.94
C ILE A 121 -5.88 15.27 7.78
N GLN A 122 -4.90 15.44 6.89
CA GLN A 122 -5.03 16.35 5.75
C GLN A 122 -6.08 15.83 4.75
N ALA A 123 -6.08 14.52 4.45
CA ALA A 123 -7.10 13.93 3.60
C ALA A 123 -8.50 14.00 4.24
N ARG A 124 -8.60 13.88 5.57
CA ARG A 124 -9.87 14.09 6.30
C ARG A 124 -10.36 15.52 6.22
N ILE A 125 -9.47 16.51 6.31
CA ILE A 125 -9.79 17.94 6.17
C ILE A 125 -10.31 18.24 4.76
N LEU A 126 -9.72 17.63 3.73
CA LEU A 126 -10.10 17.79 2.33
C LEU A 126 -11.36 17.01 1.94
N SER A 127 -11.83 16.09 2.79
CA SER A 127 -13.03 15.31 2.53
C SER A 127 -14.29 16.16 2.66
N HIS A 128 -15.31 15.82 1.87
CA HIS A 128 -16.61 16.51 1.84
C HIS A 128 -17.74 15.66 2.43
N CYS A 129 -17.56 14.35 2.40
CA CYS A 129 -18.55 13.39 2.85
C CYS A 129 -17.91 12.24 3.63
N TYR A 130 -18.57 11.84 4.69
CA TYR A 130 -18.24 10.67 5.48
C TYR A 130 -19.45 9.74 5.53
N ILE A 131 -19.24 8.48 5.19
CA ILE A 131 -20.27 7.44 5.23
C ILE A 131 -19.80 6.34 6.18
N ASP A 132 -20.66 6.04 7.15
CA ASP A 132 -20.45 4.97 8.11
C ASP A 132 -21.40 3.81 7.80
N THR A 133 -20.83 2.65 7.39
CA THR A 133 -21.61 1.46 7.07
C THR A 133 -21.95 0.70 8.35
N GLN A 134 -23.26 0.56 8.65
CA GLN A 134 -23.74 0.01 9.90
C GLN A 134 -24.04 -1.49 9.79
N LYS A 135 -24.93 -1.86 8.88
CA LYS A 135 -25.45 -3.24 8.74
C LYS A 135 -25.88 -3.53 7.32
N ILE A 136 -25.65 -4.77 6.88
CA ILE A 136 -26.20 -5.29 5.61
C ILE A 136 -27.59 -5.85 5.88
N ASP A 137 -28.57 -5.31 5.17
CA ASP A 137 -29.92 -5.86 5.04
C ASP A 137 -29.92 -6.79 3.81
N ARG A 138 -29.77 -8.08 4.08
CA ARG A 138 -29.62 -9.11 3.02
C ARG A 138 -30.93 -9.34 2.27
N GLU A 139 -32.06 -9.24 2.94
CA GLU A 139 -33.39 -9.43 2.35
C GLU A 139 -33.67 -8.30 1.32
N LYS A 140 -33.42 -7.05 1.70
CA LYS A 140 -33.63 -5.89 0.85
C LYS A 140 -32.41 -5.55 -0.02
N LYS A 141 -31.37 -6.38 -0.01
CA LYS A 141 -30.14 -6.23 -0.81
C LYS A 141 -29.53 -4.83 -0.73
N ARG A 142 -29.41 -4.28 0.50
CA ARG A 142 -28.93 -2.92 0.74
C ARG A 142 -28.06 -2.85 1.99
N VAL A 143 -27.26 -1.82 2.09
CA VAL A 143 -26.45 -1.48 3.27
C VAL A 143 -27.07 -0.28 3.96
N LEU A 144 -27.32 -0.40 5.27
CA LEU A 144 -27.73 0.72 6.10
C LEU A 144 -26.52 1.57 6.44
N VAL A 145 -26.62 2.87 6.21
CA VAL A 145 -25.49 3.80 6.37
C VAL A 145 -25.91 5.08 7.08
N LYS A 146 -24.95 5.69 7.77
CA LYS A 146 -25.05 7.08 8.25
C LYS A 146 -24.20 7.95 7.34
N ILE A 147 -24.80 8.95 6.71
CA ILE A 147 -24.10 9.88 5.84
C ILE A 147 -23.96 11.23 6.53
N LYS A 148 -22.73 11.74 6.57
CA LYS A 148 -22.42 13.02 7.19
C LYS A 148 -21.65 13.92 6.22
N GLU A 149 -21.99 15.19 6.24
CA GLU A 149 -21.21 16.24 5.61
C GLU A 149 -20.01 16.58 6.49
N VAL A 150 -18.84 16.67 5.90
CA VAL A 150 -17.60 17.03 6.60
C VAL A 150 -17.42 18.53 6.48
N GLN A 151 -17.22 19.21 7.61
CA GLN A 151 -16.93 20.63 7.69
C GLN A 151 -15.69 20.87 8.51
N PHE A 152 -14.70 21.52 7.94
CA PHE A 152 -13.48 21.92 8.63
C PHE A 152 -13.58 23.40 9.05
N ASN A 153 -13.27 23.67 10.31
CA ASN A 153 -13.10 25.03 10.82
C ASN A 153 -11.61 25.35 10.93
N PRO A 154 -11.07 26.19 10.03
CA PRO A 154 -9.64 26.48 10.01
C PRO A 154 -9.14 27.27 11.21
N GLN A 155 -9.99 28.09 11.84
CA GLN A 155 -9.61 28.88 13.01
C GLN A 155 -9.43 27.98 14.25
N MET A 156 -10.25 26.95 14.40
CA MET A 156 -10.21 26.01 15.52
C MET A 156 -9.41 24.76 15.23
N GLY A 157 -9.01 24.52 13.97
CA GLY A 157 -8.37 23.26 13.56
C GLY A 157 -9.27 22.01 13.71
N LYS A 158 -10.61 22.18 13.81
CA LYS A 158 -11.54 21.10 14.13
C LYS A 158 -12.35 20.66 12.92
N ILE A 159 -12.55 19.33 12.80
CA ILE A 159 -13.40 18.72 11.79
C ILE A 159 -14.73 18.36 12.43
N TYR A 160 -15.83 18.77 11.81
CA TYR A 160 -17.18 18.46 12.23
C TYR A 160 -17.85 17.53 11.23
N TYR A 161 -18.57 16.53 11.73
CA TYR A 161 -19.34 15.55 10.96
C TYR A 161 -20.83 15.79 11.18
N LYS A 162 -21.46 16.58 10.31
CA LYS A 162 -22.87 16.96 10.44
C LYS A 162 -23.76 16.08 9.55
N TYR A 163 -24.94 15.73 10.05
CA TYR A 163 -25.91 15.05 9.20
C TYR A 163 -26.42 15.97 8.09
N TYR A 164 -26.62 15.41 6.91
CA TYR A 164 -27.25 16.13 5.82
C TYR A 164 -28.68 16.55 6.19
N ARG A 165 -29.08 17.72 5.71
CA ARG A 165 -30.42 18.28 5.95
C ARG A 165 -31.10 18.64 4.62
N LYS A 166 -32.40 18.35 4.52
CA LYS A 166 -33.30 18.83 3.45
C LYS A 166 -34.38 19.63 4.09
N GLY A 167 -34.26 20.97 4.07
CA GLY A 167 -35.08 21.85 4.88
C GLY A 167 -34.92 21.55 6.37
N LYS A 168 -36.04 21.29 7.06
CA LYS A 168 -36.06 20.93 8.49
C LYS A 168 -35.74 19.45 8.75
N GLN A 169 -35.80 18.60 7.72
CA GLN A 169 -35.56 17.14 7.85
C GLN A 169 -34.10 16.83 7.91
N VAL A 170 -33.66 16.08 8.96
CA VAL A 170 -32.32 15.58 9.15
C VAL A 170 -32.22 14.15 8.62
N LEU A 171 -31.24 13.85 7.78
CA LEU A 171 -31.00 12.51 7.26
C LEU A 171 -30.03 11.75 8.18
N ASN A 172 -30.53 11.11 9.21
CA ASN A 172 -29.74 10.36 10.18
C ASN A 172 -29.27 9.01 9.60
N HIS A 173 -30.18 8.31 8.93
CA HIS A 173 -29.95 6.99 8.36
C HIS A 173 -30.50 6.95 6.94
N THR A 174 -29.81 6.23 6.09
CA THR A 174 -30.26 5.91 4.73
C THR A 174 -29.74 4.54 4.33
N SER A 175 -30.04 4.12 3.11
CA SER A 175 -29.52 2.87 2.58
C SER A 175 -28.92 3.07 1.21
N ILE A 176 -27.90 2.27 0.93
CA ILE A 176 -27.28 2.14 -0.39
C ILE A 176 -27.60 0.74 -0.89
N GLU A 177 -28.21 0.66 -2.06
CA GLU A 177 -28.56 -0.60 -2.69
C GLU A 177 -27.29 -1.35 -3.16
N LYS A 178 -27.45 -2.65 -3.38
CA LYS A 178 -26.40 -3.49 -3.97
C LYS A 178 -26.08 -2.99 -5.39
N PRO A 179 -24.80 -2.99 -5.83
CA PRO A 179 -24.45 -2.67 -7.22
C PRO A 179 -25.03 -3.69 -8.20
N SER A 180 -24.98 -3.40 -9.51
CA SER A 180 -25.35 -4.36 -10.55
C SER A 180 -24.54 -5.65 -10.46
N LEU A 181 -25.13 -6.78 -10.87
CA LEU A 181 -24.44 -8.08 -10.83
C LEU A 181 -23.18 -8.10 -11.71
N GLU A 182 -23.22 -7.41 -12.83
CA GLU A 182 -22.08 -7.24 -13.73
C GLU A 182 -20.94 -6.50 -13.05
N MET A 183 -21.23 -5.37 -12.40
CA MET A 183 -20.24 -4.61 -11.65
C MET A 183 -19.62 -5.44 -10.50
N ILE A 184 -20.43 -6.22 -9.81
CA ILE A 184 -19.94 -7.11 -8.76
C ILE A 184 -18.98 -8.15 -9.33
N LYS A 185 -19.34 -8.84 -10.42
CA LYS A 185 -18.49 -9.85 -11.05
C LYS A 185 -17.13 -9.26 -11.48
N SER A 186 -17.16 -8.09 -12.13
CA SER A 186 -15.95 -7.38 -12.54
C SER A 186 -15.09 -6.96 -11.36
N TYR A 187 -15.69 -6.45 -10.30
CA TYR A 187 -14.99 -6.07 -9.07
C TYR A 187 -14.34 -7.28 -8.39
N GLU A 188 -15.07 -8.38 -8.18
CA GLU A 188 -14.55 -9.57 -7.52
C GLU A 188 -13.42 -10.21 -8.34
N ALA A 189 -13.50 -10.21 -9.67
CA ALA A 189 -12.45 -10.68 -10.55
C ALA A 189 -11.17 -9.85 -10.38
N LYS A 190 -11.27 -8.50 -10.44
CA LYS A 190 -10.15 -7.58 -10.27
C LYS A 190 -9.55 -7.69 -8.85
N LYS A 191 -10.39 -7.75 -7.81
CA LYS A 191 -9.95 -7.91 -6.43
C LYS A 191 -9.20 -9.23 -6.20
N LYS A 192 -9.71 -10.34 -6.77
CA LYS A 192 -9.05 -11.64 -6.69
C LYS A 192 -7.65 -11.63 -7.34
N GLN A 193 -7.52 -10.97 -8.49
CA GLN A 193 -6.23 -10.82 -9.15
C GLN A 193 -5.25 -10.00 -8.31
N PHE A 194 -5.69 -8.86 -7.78
CA PHE A 194 -4.90 -8.03 -6.89
C PHE A 194 -4.47 -8.76 -5.61
N SER A 195 -5.38 -9.49 -4.95
CA SER A 195 -5.06 -10.27 -3.75
C SER A 195 -4.01 -11.35 -4.02
N LYS A 196 -4.05 -12.00 -5.19
CA LYS A 196 -3.01 -12.98 -5.57
C LYS A 196 -1.62 -12.34 -5.68
N SER A 197 -1.52 -11.16 -6.30
CA SER A 197 -0.24 -10.45 -6.41
C SER A 197 0.30 -10.04 -5.03
N LEU A 198 -0.56 -9.60 -4.13
CA LEU A 198 -0.18 -9.29 -2.75
C LEU A 198 0.35 -10.50 -1.98
N TYR A 199 -0.29 -11.67 -2.12
CA TYR A 199 0.19 -12.87 -1.47
C TYR A 199 1.57 -13.29 -1.99
N VAL A 200 1.82 -13.17 -3.28
CA VAL A 200 3.15 -13.45 -3.86
C VAL A 200 4.20 -12.51 -3.27
N GLN A 201 3.95 -11.20 -3.28
CA GLN A 201 4.86 -10.22 -2.68
C GLN A 201 5.09 -10.47 -1.18
N ALA A 202 4.04 -10.78 -0.42
CA ALA A 202 4.16 -11.09 1.00
C ALA A 202 5.00 -12.35 1.23
N MET A 203 4.86 -13.39 0.40
CA MET A 203 5.68 -14.60 0.48
C MET A 203 7.15 -14.33 0.14
N GLU A 204 7.43 -13.48 -0.85
CA GLU A 204 8.78 -13.05 -1.19
C GLU A 204 9.42 -12.28 -0.04
N ASN A 205 8.73 -11.31 0.53
CA ASN A 205 9.21 -10.56 1.70
C ASN A 205 9.51 -11.47 2.91
N VAL A 206 8.64 -12.46 3.17
CA VAL A 206 8.89 -13.45 4.24
C VAL A 206 10.12 -14.30 3.93
N ARG A 207 10.32 -14.73 2.68
CA ARG A 207 11.51 -15.48 2.28
C ARG A 207 12.80 -14.66 2.43
N GLU A 208 12.76 -13.37 2.09
CA GLU A 208 13.90 -12.47 2.28
C GLU A 208 14.21 -12.22 3.76
N MET A 209 13.16 -12.12 4.60
CA MET A 209 13.31 -11.95 6.06
C MET A 209 13.66 -13.26 6.78
N THR A 210 13.43 -14.43 6.16
CA THR A 210 13.78 -15.71 6.76
C THR A 210 15.31 -15.84 6.75
N PRO A 211 15.99 -15.96 7.92
CA PRO A 211 17.43 -16.16 7.94
C PRO A 211 17.76 -17.38 7.07
N LYS A 212 18.65 -17.19 6.09
CA LYS A 212 19.19 -18.34 5.34
C LYS A 212 19.66 -19.37 6.37
N PRO A 213 19.40 -20.67 6.18
CA PRO A 213 19.85 -21.69 7.12
C PRO A 213 21.34 -21.48 7.36
N LYS A 214 21.71 -21.29 8.63
CA LYS A 214 23.11 -21.04 9.02
C LYS A 214 23.92 -22.25 8.55
N MET A 215 24.70 -22.06 7.51
CA MET A 215 25.64 -23.08 7.06
C MET A 215 26.60 -23.37 8.22
N SER A 216 26.98 -24.65 8.39
CA SER A 216 28.05 -24.99 9.36
C SER A 216 29.36 -24.32 8.96
N ILE A 217 30.20 -24.03 9.94
CA ILE A 217 31.51 -23.38 9.68
C ILE A 217 32.31 -24.19 8.65
N GLU A 218 32.26 -25.52 8.73
CA GLU A 218 32.94 -26.43 7.82
C GLU A 218 32.48 -26.23 6.37
N LYS A 219 31.18 -26.17 6.13
CA LYS A 219 30.62 -25.94 4.78
C LYS A 219 30.99 -24.58 4.23
N ILE A 220 31.00 -23.54 5.07
CA ILE A 220 31.42 -22.19 4.64
C ILE A 220 32.91 -22.20 4.26
N VAL A 221 33.73 -22.87 5.05
CA VAL A 221 35.15 -23.02 4.75
C VAL A 221 35.40 -23.75 3.41
N GLU A 222 34.69 -24.87 3.18
CA GLU A 222 34.76 -25.61 1.92
C GLU A 222 34.33 -24.76 0.71
N GLU A 223 33.29 -23.93 0.88
CA GLU A 223 32.80 -23.08 -0.19
C GLU A 223 33.75 -21.91 -0.50
N ILE A 224 34.34 -21.32 0.54
CA ILE A 224 35.40 -20.30 0.37
C ILE A 224 36.63 -20.88 -0.33
N LEU A 225 37.00 -22.09 -0.01
CA LEU A 225 38.18 -22.77 -0.64
C LEU A 225 37.96 -23.05 -2.12
N LYS A 226 36.74 -23.20 -2.60
CA LYS A 226 36.45 -23.33 -4.05
C LYS A 226 36.79 -22.06 -4.85
N ASN A 227 36.60 -20.89 -4.24
CA ASN A 227 36.94 -19.59 -4.85
C ASN A 227 37.39 -18.60 -3.76
N PRO A 228 38.65 -18.71 -3.29
CA PRO A 228 39.09 -17.93 -2.12
C PRO A 228 39.45 -16.47 -2.43
N LYS A 229 39.74 -16.10 -3.70
CA LYS A 229 40.23 -14.76 -4.08
C LYS A 229 39.38 -13.59 -3.52
N PRO A 230 38.03 -13.60 -3.57
CA PRO A 230 37.21 -12.51 -3.05
C PRO A 230 37.38 -12.26 -1.53
N TYR A 231 37.78 -13.29 -0.80
CA TYR A 231 37.91 -13.27 0.66
C TYR A 231 39.34 -12.97 1.15
N LEU A 232 40.28 -12.78 0.23
CA LEU A 232 41.72 -12.63 0.55
C LEU A 232 42.18 -11.19 0.31
N ARG A 233 43.29 -10.84 0.98
CA ARG A 233 44.13 -9.69 0.69
C ARG A 233 45.59 -10.05 0.97
N THR A 234 46.51 -9.44 0.25
CA THR A 234 47.94 -9.60 0.50
C THR A 234 48.42 -8.63 1.58
N VAL A 235 49.10 -9.15 2.61
CA VAL A 235 49.73 -8.33 3.65
C VAL A 235 51.13 -8.89 3.91
N LYS A 236 52.19 -8.10 3.69
CA LYS A 236 53.58 -8.51 3.89
C LYS A 236 53.91 -9.88 3.20
N HIS A 237 53.53 -10.00 1.93
CA HIS A 237 53.72 -11.23 1.13
C HIS A 237 53.05 -12.51 1.70
N LYS A 238 51.94 -12.35 2.40
CA LYS A 238 51.11 -13.46 2.91
C LYS A 238 49.64 -13.20 2.61
N ALA A 239 48.90 -14.27 2.31
CA ALA A 239 47.46 -14.21 2.19
C ALA A 239 46.80 -14.02 3.57
N VAL A 240 45.94 -13.06 3.69
CA VAL A 240 45.18 -12.77 4.90
C VAL A 240 43.68 -12.73 4.58
N VAL A 241 42.89 -13.47 5.32
CA VAL A 241 41.45 -13.55 5.13
C VAL A 241 40.76 -12.28 5.64
N ARG A 242 39.85 -11.73 4.83
CA ARG A 242 39.02 -10.56 5.13
C ARG A 242 37.73 -11.01 5.81
N LEU A 243 37.37 -10.38 6.95
CA LEU A 243 36.16 -10.71 7.67
C LEU A 243 34.89 -10.18 6.98
N GLN A 244 34.93 -8.95 6.45
CA GLN A 244 33.78 -8.27 5.89
C GLN A 244 33.09 -9.04 4.74
N PRO A 245 33.78 -9.62 3.75
CA PRO A 245 33.13 -10.46 2.74
C PRO A 245 32.40 -11.66 3.35
N ILE A 246 33.03 -12.32 4.35
CA ILE A 246 32.45 -13.50 5.01
C ILE A 246 31.15 -13.11 5.75
N THR A 247 31.11 -11.96 6.45
CA THR A 247 29.91 -11.50 7.15
C THR A 247 28.79 -11.14 6.17
N LEU A 248 29.12 -10.54 5.02
CA LEU A 248 28.14 -10.12 4.01
C LEU A 248 27.58 -11.31 3.23
N ASP A 249 28.43 -12.19 2.72
CA ASP A 249 28.00 -13.26 1.81
C ASP A 249 27.27 -14.39 2.54
N TYR A 250 27.68 -14.69 3.77
CA TYR A 250 27.10 -15.79 4.56
C TYR A 250 26.15 -15.31 5.67
N GLY A 251 25.99 -14.01 5.87
CA GLY A 251 25.09 -13.44 6.89
C GLY A 251 25.46 -13.87 8.32
N VAL A 252 26.76 -14.10 8.60
CA VAL A 252 27.26 -14.53 9.90
C VAL A 252 27.78 -13.36 10.72
N GLY A 253 27.65 -13.43 12.05
CA GLY A 253 28.20 -12.40 12.95
C GLY A 253 29.73 -12.44 13.04
N ASP A 254 30.35 -11.34 13.47
CA ASP A 254 31.81 -11.16 13.54
C ASP A 254 32.56 -12.26 14.30
N SER A 255 31.97 -12.81 15.35
CA SER A 255 32.55 -13.91 16.13
C SER A 255 32.68 -15.21 15.30
N ILE A 256 31.66 -15.51 14.47
CA ILE A 256 31.66 -16.68 13.59
C ILE A 256 32.61 -16.44 12.41
N ALA A 257 32.57 -15.26 11.79
CA ALA A 257 33.47 -14.87 10.73
C ALA A 257 34.94 -14.95 11.17
N SER A 258 35.25 -14.54 12.42
CA SER A 258 36.57 -14.65 13.02
C SER A 258 37.02 -16.11 13.20
N ARG A 259 36.11 -17.02 13.57
CA ARG A 259 36.38 -18.45 13.66
C ARG A 259 36.63 -19.06 12.28
N ILE A 260 35.86 -18.70 11.27
CA ILE A 260 36.07 -19.13 9.87
C ILE A 260 37.43 -18.66 9.40
N LYS A 261 37.75 -17.37 9.60
CA LYS A 261 39.07 -16.82 9.27
C LYS A 261 40.20 -17.60 9.93
N TYR A 262 40.10 -17.84 11.24
CA TYR A 262 41.12 -18.59 11.99
C TYR A 262 41.29 -20.01 11.42
N THR A 263 40.21 -20.71 11.10
CA THR A 263 40.24 -22.05 10.51
C THR A 263 40.91 -22.05 9.15
N LEU A 264 40.61 -21.10 8.27
CA LEU A 264 41.22 -20.95 6.95
C LEU A 264 42.69 -20.64 7.06
N GLU A 265 43.09 -19.66 7.86
CA GLU A 265 44.52 -19.24 7.99
C GLU A 265 45.38 -20.27 8.70
N LYS A 266 44.79 -21.10 9.59
CA LYS A 266 45.54 -22.17 10.30
C LYS A 266 45.68 -23.45 9.48
N ASN A 267 44.58 -23.90 8.87
CA ASN A 267 44.53 -25.24 8.27
C ASN A 267 44.80 -25.24 6.77
N TYR A 268 44.55 -24.12 6.06
CA TYR A 268 44.58 -24.04 4.58
C TYR A 268 45.50 -22.94 4.07
N LYS A 269 46.55 -22.62 4.83
CA LYS A 269 47.45 -21.50 4.52
C LYS A 269 48.12 -21.62 3.17
N LYS A 270 48.54 -22.83 2.78
CA LYS A 270 49.23 -23.09 1.47
C LYS A 270 48.28 -22.80 0.31
N GLU A 271 47.06 -23.30 0.38
CA GLU A 271 46.03 -23.12 -0.65
C GLU A 271 45.64 -21.63 -0.80
N LEU A 272 45.66 -20.88 0.30
CA LEU A 272 45.34 -19.44 0.29
C LEU A 272 46.50 -18.63 -0.33
N ASP A 273 47.76 -18.97 -0.04
CA ASP A 273 48.93 -18.32 -0.61
C ASP A 273 49.04 -18.65 -2.12
N GLU A 274 48.79 -19.89 -2.55
CA GLU A 274 48.70 -20.30 -3.95
C GLU A 274 47.58 -19.55 -4.71
N ALA A 275 46.45 -19.36 -4.11
CA ALA A 275 45.33 -18.65 -4.73
C ALA A 275 45.65 -17.17 -5.05
N LEU A 276 46.59 -16.55 -4.35
CA LEU A 276 47.06 -15.18 -4.60
C LEU A 276 48.40 -15.14 -5.37
N GLU A 277 48.89 -16.29 -5.87
CA GLU A 277 50.17 -16.40 -6.61
C GLU A 277 51.38 -15.86 -5.80
N ILE A 278 51.32 -16.00 -4.49
CA ILE A 278 52.39 -15.58 -3.59
C ILE A 278 53.46 -16.67 -3.62
N SER A 279 54.63 -16.36 -4.20
CA SER A 279 55.78 -17.27 -4.19
C SER A 279 56.22 -17.61 -2.76
N PRO A 280 56.53 -18.88 -2.43
CA PRO A 280 57.03 -19.25 -1.11
C PRO A 280 58.30 -18.45 -0.82
N SER A 281 58.31 -17.72 0.29
CA SER A 281 59.53 -17.08 0.78
C SER A 281 60.55 -18.17 1.05
N ILE A 282 61.61 -18.20 0.25
CA ILE A 282 62.83 -19.03 0.48
C ILE A 282 63.34 -18.67 1.87
N PRO A 283 63.73 -19.67 2.70
CA PRO A 283 64.10 -19.47 4.09
C PRO A 283 65.36 -18.65 4.30
#